data_27e2a9a89bd600f19a85125f0f517def
#
_entry.id   27e2a9a89bd600f19a85125f0f517def
#
_cell.length_a   1.000
_cell.length_b   1.000
_cell.length_c   1.000
_cell.angle_alpha   90.00
_cell.angle_beta   90.00
_cell.angle_gamma   90.00
#
_symmetry.space_group_name_H-M   'P 1'
#
loop_
_entity.id
_entity.type
_entity.pdbx_description
1 polymer ?
#
loop_
_entity_poly.entity_id
_entity_poly.type
_entity_poly.pdbx_seq_one_letter_code
_entity_poly.pdbx_strand_id
1 'polypeptide(L)'
;MNEEQRKASSVDVLAERDKKAEKDYSKYFEHVYQPPNLKEAKKRGKQEVRYNRDFQIDEKYRGMGNERTFLIKTYGCQMNAHDTEVIAGILEALGYQATTDINTADVILINTCAIRENAENKVFSEIGNLKHLKKERPDILIGVCGCMSQEESVVNKILKSYQNVDMIFGTHNIHHLPEILEEAYLSKAMVVEVWSKEGDVIENLPKVREGKIKAWVNIMYGCDKFCTYCIVPFTRGKERSRRPEDIIDEVRELAREGYKEITLLGQNVNSYGKDLQDIEYDLGDLLQAISKIAIPRVRFTTSHPWDFTDHMIDVISEGGNIVPHIHLPVQSGNNAVLKIMGRKYTRESYLDLVKRIKDRIPNVALTTDIIVGYPNESEEQFEETLTLYDEVGFEHAYTYLYSQRDGTPAAKMKDNVPLNVKKERLQRLNKKVGHYSQIAMSKYEGQTVTVLCEGSSKKDDQVLAGYTDKNKLVNFKAPKEMIGKLVEVRIDEAKQYSLNGSFIKEVEPEMVIQ
;
A
#
# COMPACT_ATOMS: atom_id res chain seq x y z
N MET A 1 38.64 -12.65 -7.55
CA MET A 1 39.21 -11.29 -7.41
C MET A 1 39.81 -11.19 -6.02
N ASN A 2 41.12 -10.76 -5.92
CA ASN A 2 41.82 -10.63 -4.65
C ASN A 2 41.26 -9.44 -3.83
N GLU A 3 41.43 -9.49 -2.49
CA GLU A 3 41.03 -8.41 -1.59
C GLU A 3 41.64 -7.05 -1.96
N GLU A 4 42.85 -7.04 -2.50
CA GLU A 4 43.52 -5.84 -3.04
C GLU A 4 42.83 -5.29 -4.30
N GLN A 5 42.32 -6.13 -5.18
CA GLN A 5 41.58 -5.70 -6.36
C GLN A 5 40.18 -5.12 -6.00
N ARG A 6 39.56 -5.59 -4.89
CA ARG A 6 38.33 -5.04 -4.37
C ARG A 6 38.51 -3.66 -3.71
N LYS A 7 39.64 -3.47 -2.99
CA LYS A 7 39.98 -2.16 -2.40
C LYS A 7 40.37 -1.14 -3.46
N ALA A 8 41.10 -1.52 -4.50
CA ALA A 8 41.47 -0.64 -5.60
C ALA A 8 40.23 -0.17 -6.39
N SER A 9 39.29 -1.06 -6.70
CA SER A 9 38.05 -0.68 -7.43
C SER A 9 37.16 0.29 -6.67
N SER A 10 37.08 0.21 -5.33
CA SER A 10 36.27 1.10 -4.53
C SER A 10 36.86 2.51 -4.34
N VAL A 11 38.19 2.62 -4.29
CA VAL A 11 38.89 3.91 -4.13
C VAL A 11 38.94 4.68 -5.46
N ASP A 12 39.14 4.00 -6.58
CA ASP A 12 39.16 4.63 -7.92
C ASP A 12 37.76 5.11 -8.33
N VAL A 13 36.68 4.38 -7.98
CA VAL A 13 35.30 4.76 -8.25
C VAL A 13 34.90 6.03 -7.47
N LEU A 14 35.38 6.19 -6.24
CA LEU A 14 35.10 7.39 -5.43
C LEU A 14 35.87 8.61 -5.94
N ALA A 15 37.12 8.46 -6.38
CA ALA A 15 37.93 9.56 -6.94
C ALA A 15 37.40 10.10 -8.28
N GLU A 16 36.70 9.26 -9.06
CA GLU A 16 36.07 9.67 -10.31
C GLU A 16 34.74 10.42 -10.13
N ARG A 17 34.05 10.27 -9.00
CA ARG A 17 32.79 10.97 -8.71
C ARG A 17 32.94 12.49 -8.54
N ASP A 18 34.09 12.98 -8.13
CA ASP A 18 34.33 14.39 -7.82
C ASP A 18 34.39 15.33 -9.06
N LYS A 19 34.47 14.78 -10.27
CA LYS A 19 34.44 15.55 -11.52
C LYS A 19 33.06 15.46 -12.17
N LYS A 20 32.03 16.10 -11.58
CA LYS A 20 30.70 16.18 -12.20
C LYS A 20 30.74 16.98 -13.51
N ALA A 21 30.70 16.28 -14.64
CA ALA A 21 30.31 16.88 -15.91
C ALA A 21 28.85 17.37 -15.83
N GLU A 22 28.50 18.45 -16.54
CA GLU A 22 27.11 18.89 -16.69
C GLU A 22 26.26 17.70 -17.11
N LYS A 23 25.22 17.41 -16.29
CA LYS A 23 24.36 16.25 -16.52
C LYS A 23 23.44 16.53 -17.73
N ASP A 24 23.73 15.89 -18.85
CA ASP A 24 22.80 15.85 -19.99
C ASP A 24 21.71 14.81 -19.71
N TYR A 25 20.55 15.30 -19.30
CA TYR A 25 19.39 14.47 -18.96
C TYR A 25 18.62 13.94 -20.18
N SER A 26 18.90 14.45 -21.39
CA SER A 26 18.17 14.05 -22.60
C SER A 26 18.30 12.57 -22.92
N LYS A 27 19.44 11.95 -22.61
CA LYS A 27 19.70 10.51 -22.78
C LYS A 27 18.77 9.62 -21.98
N TYR A 28 18.33 10.07 -20.79
CA TYR A 28 17.50 9.26 -19.90
C TYR A 28 16.05 9.21 -20.35
N PHE A 29 15.57 10.26 -21.04
CA PHE A 29 14.21 10.30 -21.55
C PHE A 29 14.00 9.48 -22.80
N GLU A 30 15.04 9.25 -23.60
CA GLU A 30 14.93 8.53 -24.86
C GLU A 30 14.95 7.00 -24.70
N HIS A 31 15.63 6.46 -23.69
CA HIS A 31 15.90 5.02 -23.60
C HIS A 31 15.34 4.31 -22.36
N VAL A 32 15.19 4.99 -21.22
CA VAL A 32 14.87 4.36 -19.95
C VAL A 32 13.59 4.89 -19.32
N TYR A 33 13.26 6.17 -19.50
CA TYR A 33 12.03 6.75 -19.01
C TYR A 33 10.97 6.82 -20.10
N GLN A 34 9.98 5.94 -20.03
CA GLN A 34 8.80 5.97 -20.88
C GLN A 34 7.58 6.33 -20.02
N PRO A 35 7.06 7.57 -20.11
CA PRO A 35 5.91 7.95 -19.31
C PRO A 35 4.69 7.08 -19.65
N PRO A 36 3.91 6.67 -18.65
CA PRO A 36 2.71 5.89 -18.87
C PRO A 36 1.71 6.65 -19.75
N ASN A 37 1.22 6.04 -20.82
CA ASN A 37 0.27 6.64 -21.74
C ASN A 37 -1.12 6.02 -21.58
N LEU A 38 -2.13 6.84 -21.21
CA LEU A 38 -3.51 6.37 -21.02
C LEU A 38 -4.09 5.67 -22.26
N LYS A 39 -3.77 6.17 -23.47
CA LYS A 39 -4.27 5.54 -24.72
C LYS A 39 -3.66 4.15 -24.92
N GLU A 40 -2.39 3.97 -24.56
CA GLU A 40 -1.73 2.67 -24.58
C GLU A 40 -2.22 1.78 -23.46
N ALA A 41 -2.36 2.31 -22.25
CA ALA A 41 -2.91 1.56 -21.13
C ALA A 41 -4.30 1.01 -21.44
N LYS A 42 -5.17 1.78 -22.11
CA LYS A 42 -6.50 1.31 -22.57
C LYS A 42 -6.44 0.35 -23.75
N LYS A 43 -5.43 0.47 -24.61
CA LYS A 43 -5.26 -0.42 -25.79
C LYS A 43 -4.54 -1.72 -25.45
N ARG A 44 -3.93 -1.84 -24.28
CA ARG A 44 -3.28 -3.06 -23.84
C ARG A 44 -4.33 -4.18 -23.87
N GLY A 45 -4.30 -4.96 -24.94
CA GLY A 45 -5.13 -6.15 -25.10
C GLY A 45 -4.84 -7.15 -23.96
N LYS A 46 -5.49 -8.31 -23.97
CA LYS A 46 -5.16 -9.42 -23.07
C LYS A 46 -3.69 -9.84 -23.35
N GLN A 47 -2.74 -9.22 -22.65
CA GLN A 47 -1.37 -9.70 -22.67
C GLN A 47 -1.30 -10.89 -21.71
N GLU A 48 -0.63 -11.93 -22.16
CA GLU A 48 -0.31 -13.08 -21.33
C GLU A 48 0.57 -12.59 -20.15
N VAL A 49 0.11 -12.84 -18.93
CA VAL A 49 0.89 -12.57 -17.73
C VAL A 49 1.97 -13.62 -17.63
N ARG A 50 3.22 -13.21 -17.59
CA ARG A 50 4.35 -14.12 -17.40
C ARG A 50 4.71 -14.16 -15.91
N TYR A 51 5.00 -15.37 -15.45
CA TYR A 51 5.41 -15.63 -14.07
C TYR A 51 6.88 -16.05 -14.05
N ASN A 52 7.69 -15.36 -13.28
CA ASN A 52 9.08 -15.73 -13.04
C ASN A 52 9.20 -16.24 -11.60
N ARG A 53 9.34 -17.55 -11.44
CA ARG A 53 9.54 -18.23 -10.15
C ARG A 53 11.00 -18.49 -9.84
N ASP A 54 11.88 -18.29 -10.81
CA ASP A 54 13.29 -18.62 -10.73
C ASP A 54 14.17 -17.40 -10.46
N PHE A 55 13.58 -16.32 -9.88
CA PHE A 55 14.34 -15.12 -9.58
C PHE A 55 15.46 -15.44 -8.58
N GLN A 56 16.67 -15.10 -8.97
CA GLN A 56 17.86 -15.17 -8.13
C GLN A 56 18.69 -13.91 -8.35
N ILE A 57 19.24 -13.38 -7.27
CA ILE A 57 20.22 -12.29 -7.36
C ILE A 57 21.51 -12.89 -7.94
N ASP A 58 22.02 -12.28 -9.02
CA ASP A 58 23.27 -12.69 -9.67
C ASP A 58 24.42 -12.71 -8.63
N GLU A 59 25.20 -13.78 -8.65
CA GLU A 59 26.32 -13.97 -7.72
C GLU A 59 27.34 -12.83 -7.75
N LYS A 60 27.50 -12.16 -8.88
CA LYS A 60 28.40 -10.99 -9.02
C LYS A 60 28.03 -9.84 -8.07
N TYR A 61 26.75 -9.74 -7.65
CA TYR A 61 26.28 -8.69 -6.73
C TYR A 61 26.38 -9.10 -5.25
N ARG A 62 26.60 -10.39 -4.95
CA ARG A 62 26.73 -10.84 -3.57
C ARG A 62 27.90 -10.15 -2.88
N GLY A 63 27.63 -9.57 -1.71
CA GLY A 63 28.62 -8.84 -0.92
C GLY A 63 28.88 -7.40 -1.40
N MET A 64 28.15 -6.88 -2.39
CA MET A 64 28.20 -5.47 -2.79
C MET A 64 27.95 -4.53 -1.59
N GLY A 65 27.06 -4.92 -0.68
CA GLY A 65 26.69 -4.18 0.51
C GLY A 65 27.48 -4.51 1.77
N ASN A 66 28.51 -5.35 1.71
CA ASN A 66 29.28 -5.70 2.89
C ASN A 66 29.88 -4.46 3.56
N GLU A 67 29.74 -4.38 4.89
CA GLU A 67 30.15 -3.25 5.72
C GLU A 67 29.41 -1.92 5.44
N ARG A 68 28.29 -1.98 4.68
CA ARG A 68 27.44 -0.81 4.35
C ARG A 68 26.07 -0.96 4.95
N THR A 69 25.46 0.19 5.19
CA THR A 69 24.13 0.26 5.78
C THR A 69 23.11 0.92 4.86
N PHE A 70 21.84 0.59 5.05
CA PHE A 70 20.75 1.23 4.32
C PHE A 70 19.64 1.72 5.24
N LEU A 71 18.95 2.76 4.80
CA LEU A 71 17.74 3.30 5.41
C LEU A 71 16.67 3.47 4.36
N ILE A 72 15.45 2.96 4.59
CA ILE A 72 14.29 3.17 3.72
C ILE A 72 13.26 4.00 4.47
N LYS A 73 12.87 5.15 3.89
CA LYS A 73 11.76 5.96 4.37
C LYS A 73 10.54 5.74 3.49
N THR A 74 9.47 5.19 4.05
CA THR A 74 8.25 4.85 3.31
C THR A 74 7.15 5.85 3.59
N TYR A 75 6.62 6.45 2.53
CA TYR A 75 5.50 7.38 2.56
C TYR A 75 4.40 6.87 1.62
N GLY A 76 3.32 6.31 2.15
CA GLY A 76 2.28 5.83 1.26
C GLY A 76 1.27 4.87 1.87
N CYS A 77 0.82 3.93 1.04
CA CYS A 77 -0.16 2.91 1.40
C CYS A 77 0.55 1.58 1.75
N GLN A 78 -0.24 0.56 2.10
CA GLN A 78 0.27 -0.77 2.44
C GLN A 78 1.07 -1.42 1.30
N MET A 79 0.74 -1.11 0.03
CA MET A 79 1.53 -1.59 -1.11
C MET A 79 2.95 -1.02 -1.11
N ASN A 80 3.13 0.26 -0.73
CA ASN A 80 4.47 0.82 -0.56
C ASN A 80 5.21 0.17 0.63
N ALA A 81 4.50 -0.18 1.70
CA ALA A 81 5.11 -0.92 2.81
C ALA A 81 5.59 -2.30 2.35
N HIS A 82 4.76 -3.04 1.60
CA HIS A 82 5.16 -4.31 0.99
C HIS A 82 6.35 -4.15 0.00
N ASP A 83 6.33 -3.12 -0.85
CA ASP A 83 7.47 -2.84 -1.74
C ASP A 83 8.75 -2.58 -0.92
N THR A 84 8.64 -1.91 0.24
CA THR A 84 9.77 -1.68 1.16
C THR A 84 10.30 -2.99 1.75
N GLU A 85 9.43 -3.93 2.12
CA GLU A 85 9.86 -5.26 2.59
C GLU A 85 10.68 -6.00 1.51
N VAL A 86 10.28 -5.90 0.24
CA VAL A 86 11.01 -6.49 -0.90
C VAL A 86 12.34 -5.77 -1.12
N ILE A 87 12.33 -4.43 -1.15
CA ILE A 87 13.55 -3.63 -1.34
C ILE A 87 14.56 -3.93 -0.22
N ALA A 88 14.10 -3.99 1.04
CA ALA A 88 14.95 -4.34 2.16
C ALA A 88 15.52 -5.77 2.03
N GLY A 89 14.69 -6.73 1.62
CA GLY A 89 15.14 -8.10 1.38
C GLY A 89 16.21 -8.21 0.31
N ILE A 90 16.08 -7.48 -0.79
CA ILE A 90 17.11 -7.42 -1.84
C ILE A 90 18.39 -6.80 -1.28
N LEU A 91 18.32 -5.69 -0.55
CA LEU A 91 19.49 -5.05 0.04
C LEU A 91 20.21 -5.94 1.05
N GLU A 92 19.50 -6.65 1.92
CA GLU A 92 20.11 -7.61 2.84
C GLU A 92 20.74 -8.80 2.11
N ALA A 93 20.10 -9.30 1.04
CA ALA A 93 20.68 -10.36 0.21
C ALA A 93 21.95 -9.91 -0.53
N LEU A 94 22.12 -8.61 -0.77
CA LEU A 94 23.35 -8.00 -1.30
C LEU A 94 24.42 -7.78 -0.21
N GLY A 95 24.10 -7.98 1.08
CA GLY A 95 25.01 -7.83 2.22
C GLY A 95 24.91 -6.51 2.98
N TYR A 96 23.99 -5.60 2.61
CA TYR A 96 23.74 -4.37 3.38
C TYR A 96 23.07 -4.69 4.71
N GLN A 97 23.29 -3.83 5.71
CA GLN A 97 22.63 -3.90 7.02
C GLN A 97 21.64 -2.75 7.19
N ALA A 98 20.46 -3.04 7.72
CA ALA A 98 19.47 -1.99 7.99
C ALA A 98 19.92 -1.09 9.14
N THR A 99 19.70 0.24 9.00
CA THR A 99 19.94 1.22 10.06
C THR A 99 18.72 2.14 10.22
N THR A 100 18.53 2.66 11.41
CA THR A 100 17.54 3.72 11.70
C THR A 100 18.17 5.11 11.76
N ASP A 101 19.49 5.18 11.79
CA ASP A 101 20.22 6.46 11.83
C ASP A 101 20.58 6.91 10.41
N ILE A 102 20.00 8.04 10.02
CA ILE A 102 20.21 8.64 8.70
C ILE A 102 21.66 9.07 8.46
N ASN A 103 22.41 9.38 9.53
CA ASN A 103 23.78 9.86 9.44
C ASN A 103 24.78 8.71 9.15
N THR A 104 24.42 7.50 9.51
CA THR A 104 25.25 6.30 9.27
C THR A 104 24.88 5.56 8.00
N ALA A 105 23.72 5.83 7.42
CA ALA A 105 23.27 5.15 6.21
C ALA A 105 24.15 5.46 5.01
N ASP A 106 24.55 4.42 4.27
CA ASP A 106 25.30 4.52 3.00
C ASP A 106 24.35 4.57 1.79
N VAL A 107 23.17 3.96 1.93
CA VAL A 107 22.09 4.02 0.94
C VAL A 107 20.83 4.51 1.64
N ILE A 108 20.24 5.60 1.14
CA ILE A 108 18.99 6.16 1.64
C ILE A 108 17.97 6.08 0.51
N LEU A 109 16.92 5.27 0.70
CA LEU A 109 15.82 5.15 -0.25
C LEU A 109 14.56 5.82 0.28
N ILE A 110 13.88 6.58 -0.57
CA ILE A 110 12.60 7.22 -0.29
C ILE A 110 11.55 6.53 -1.15
N ASN A 111 10.79 5.61 -0.55
CA ASN A 111 9.69 4.91 -1.21
C ASN A 111 8.39 5.68 -1.01
N THR A 112 7.73 6.07 -2.09
CA THR A 112 6.63 7.02 -2.01
C THR A 112 5.45 6.72 -2.92
N CYS A 113 4.29 7.23 -2.49
CA CYS A 113 2.99 7.03 -3.12
C CYS A 113 2.65 8.21 -4.05
N ALA A 114 1.99 7.90 -5.18
CA ALA A 114 1.45 8.88 -6.13
C ALA A 114 0.06 9.43 -5.75
N ILE A 115 -0.62 8.83 -4.77
CA ILE A 115 -2.04 9.10 -4.52
C ILE A 115 -2.26 10.25 -3.54
N ARG A 116 -1.28 10.54 -2.67
CA ARG A 116 -1.43 11.49 -1.55
C ARG A 116 -0.53 12.71 -1.73
N GLU A 117 -1.12 13.87 -2.01
CA GLU A 117 -0.41 15.15 -2.12
C GLU A 117 0.48 15.47 -0.90
N ASN A 118 -0.01 15.18 0.29
CA ASN A 118 0.79 15.35 1.52
C ASN A 118 2.03 14.44 1.55
N ALA A 119 2.00 13.28 0.90
CA ALA A 119 3.17 12.41 0.80
C ALA A 119 4.21 13.01 -0.17
N GLU A 120 3.76 13.54 -1.29
CA GLU A 120 4.61 14.22 -2.27
C GLU A 120 5.36 15.41 -1.67
N ASN A 121 4.65 16.31 -0.96
CA ASN A 121 5.26 17.45 -0.29
C ASN A 121 6.29 17.05 0.77
N LYS A 122 6.01 15.98 1.54
CA LYS A 122 6.96 15.44 2.52
C LYS A 122 8.22 14.91 1.83
N VAL A 123 8.07 14.20 0.72
CA VAL A 123 9.20 13.64 -0.02
C VAL A 123 10.12 14.74 -0.55
N PHE A 124 9.58 15.78 -1.18
CA PHE A 124 10.41 16.90 -1.66
C PHE A 124 11.11 17.64 -0.52
N SER A 125 10.45 17.80 0.63
CA SER A 125 11.09 18.36 1.83
C SER A 125 12.21 17.45 2.34
N GLU A 126 11.99 16.14 2.36
CA GLU A 126 12.99 15.17 2.81
C GLU A 126 14.22 15.15 1.88
N ILE A 127 14.02 15.08 0.56
CA ILE A 127 15.11 15.18 -0.42
C ILE A 127 15.90 16.49 -0.23
N GLY A 128 15.17 17.60 0.03
CA GLY A 128 15.79 18.90 0.31
C GLY A 128 16.69 18.87 1.55
N ASN A 129 16.25 18.24 2.63
CA ASN A 129 17.02 18.10 3.87
C ASN A 129 18.28 17.26 3.69
N LEU A 130 18.23 16.24 2.82
CA LEU A 130 19.37 15.38 2.51
C LEU A 130 20.50 16.08 1.76
N LYS A 131 20.31 17.29 1.25
CA LYS A 131 21.38 18.06 0.56
C LYS A 131 22.59 18.32 1.47
N HIS A 132 22.35 18.61 2.76
CA HIS A 132 23.45 18.83 3.71
C HIS A 132 24.23 17.54 3.93
N LEU A 133 23.53 16.44 4.20
CA LEU A 133 24.14 15.14 4.41
C LEU A 133 24.97 14.70 3.18
N LYS A 134 24.41 14.87 1.98
CA LYS A 134 25.11 14.55 0.72
C LYS A 134 26.35 15.42 0.48
N LYS A 135 26.36 16.65 1.00
CA LYS A 135 27.54 17.54 0.92
C LYS A 135 28.63 17.12 1.89
N GLU A 136 28.26 16.67 3.09
CA GLU A 136 29.18 16.18 4.12
C GLU A 136 29.71 14.77 3.80
N ARG A 137 28.84 13.92 3.26
CA ARG A 137 29.14 12.55 2.83
C ARG A 137 28.80 12.36 1.35
N PRO A 138 29.70 12.75 0.42
CA PRO A 138 29.44 12.67 -1.03
C PRO A 138 29.26 11.23 -1.54
N ASP A 139 29.74 10.25 -0.83
CA ASP A 139 29.72 8.82 -1.12
C ASP A 139 28.37 8.14 -0.89
N ILE A 140 27.48 8.73 -0.07
CA ILE A 140 26.15 8.14 0.16
C ILE A 140 25.33 8.11 -1.13
N LEU A 141 24.50 7.07 -1.29
CA LEU A 141 23.53 6.99 -2.37
C LEU A 141 22.15 7.41 -1.88
N ILE A 142 21.50 8.32 -2.57
CA ILE A 142 20.13 8.76 -2.31
C ILE A 142 19.26 8.35 -3.48
N GLY A 143 18.24 7.51 -3.22
CA GLY A 143 17.32 7.03 -4.23
C GLY A 143 15.87 7.41 -3.95
N VAL A 144 15.10 7.63 -5.01
CA VAL A 144 13.65 7.83 -4.95
C VAL A 144 12.98 6.72 -5.73
N CYS A 145 12.01 6.06 -5.11
CA CYS A 145 11.29 4.93 -5.72
C CYS A 145 9.81 4.91 -5.36
N GLY A 146 9.11 3.92 -5.88
CA GLY A 146 7.68 3.72 -5.65
C GLY A 146 6.79 4.38 -6.70
N CYS A 147 5.49 4.51 -6.39
CA CYS A 147 4.49 4.97 -7.37
C CYS A 147 4.76 6.38 -7.90
N MET A 148 5.29 7.28 -7.05
CA MET A 148 5.54 8.67 -7.43
C MET A 148 6.65 8.78 -8.51
N SER A 149 7.60 7.84 -8.54
CA SER A 149 8.64 7.78 -9.55
C SER A 149 8.12 7.43 -10.96
N GLN A 150 6.86 6.96 -11.06
CA GLN A 150 6.20 6.71 -12.34
C GLN A 150 5.57 7.99 -12.95
N GLU A 151 5.54 9.11 -12.23
CA GLU A 151 4.96 10.36 -12.70
C GLU A 151 6.03 11.21 -13.40
N GLU A 152 5.83 11.52 -14.68
CA GLU A 152 6.77 12.31 -15.49
C GLU A 152 7.06 13.68 -14.89
N SER A 153 6.05 14.38 -14.41
CA SER A 153 6.18 15.70 -13.77
C SER A 153 7.10 15.66 -12.55
N VAL A 154 7.01 14.58 -11.77
CA VAL A 154 7.82 14.37 -10.57
C VAL A 154 9.27 14.06 -10.93
N VAL A 155 9.49 13.13 -11.86
CA VAL A 155 10.84 12.78 -12.33
C VAL A 155 11.53 14.00 -12.90
N ASN A 156 10.85 14.75 -13.75
CA ASN A 156 11.37 16.01 -14.32
C ASN A 156 11.72 17.05 -13.24
N LYS A 157 10.90 17.15 -12.19
CA LYS A 157 11.17 18.06 -11.06
C LYS A 157 12.41 17.63 -10.28
N ILE A 158 12.57 16.32 -10.03
CA ILE A 158 13.76 15.79 -9.34
C ILE A 158 15.00 16.06 -10.18
N LEU A 159 14.99 15.71 -11.46
CA LEU A 159 16.10 15.91 -12.39
C LEU A 159 16.57 17.38 -12.45
N LYS A 160 15.63 18.31 -12.46
CA LYS A 160 15.94 19.76 -12.55
C LYS A 160 16.40 20.38 -11.23
N SER A 161 15.87 19.92 -10.09
CA SER A 161 15.97 20.68 -8.82
C SER A 161 16.69 19.94 -7.70
N TYR A 162 16.89 18.63 -7.82
CA TYR A 162 17.41 17.80 -6.72
C TYR A 162 18.63 16.96 -7.16
N GLN A 163 19.73 17.65 -7.42
CA GLN A 163 20.99 17.03 -7.87
C GLN A 163 21.67 16.14 -6.81
N ASN A 164 21.15 16.13 -5.58
CA ASN A 164 21.59 15.25 -4.52
C ASN A 164 20.95 13.86 -4.58
N VAL A 165 20.04 13.60 -5.51
CA VAL A 165 19.47 12.28 -5.79
C VAL A 165 20.40 11.58 -6.77
N ASP A 166 20.75 10.32 -6.51
CA ASP A 166 21.63 9.51 -7.33
C ASP A 166 20.89 8.51 -8.21
N MET A 167 19.69 8.08 -7.78
CA MET A 167 18.90 7.11 -8.55
C MET A 167 17.38 7.33 -8.38
N ILE A 168 16.64 7.04 -9.46
CA ILE A 168 15.19 7.01 -9.50
C ILE A 168 14.77 5.71 -10.17
N PHE A 169 13.91 4.91 -9.52
CA PHE A 169 13.38 3.69 -10.12
C PHE A 169 11.90 3.50 -9.82
N GLY A 170 11.24 2.80 -10.72
CA GLY A 170 9.80 2.60 -10.68
C GLY A 170 9.36 1.41 -9.85
N THR A 171 8.04 1.17 -9.84
CA THR A 171 7.41 0.03 -9.16
C THR A 171 7.54 -1.28 -9.93
N HIS A 172 7.82 -1.21 -11.23
CA HIS A 172 7.85 -2.38 -12.12
C HIS A 172 9.21 -3.07 -12.19
N ASN A 173 10.25 -2.43 -11.69
CA ASN A 173 11.64 -2.86 -11.81
C ASN A 173 12.41 -2.89 -10.48
N ILE A 174 11.71 -3.11 -9.37
CA ILE A 174 12.35 -3.25 -8.04
C ILE A 174 13.38 -4.39 -8.03
N HIS A 175 13.13 -5.46 -8.76
CA HIS A 175 14.04 -6.60 -8.88
C HIS A 175 15.36 -6.28 -9.60
N HIS A 176 15.46 -5.15 -10.31
CA HIS A 176 16.68 -4.61 -10.91
C HIS A 176 17.49 -3.72 -9.95
N LEU A 177 17.11 -3.64 -8.68
CA LEU A 177 17.83 -2.83 -7.69
C LEU A 177 19.34 -3.13 -7.62
N PRO A 178 19.83 -4.38 -7.76
CA PRO A 178 21.27 -4.65 -7.79
C PRO A 178 22.01 -3.93 -8.93
N GLU A 179 21.45 -3.96 -10.14
CA GLU A 179 21.98 -3.30 -11.32
C GLU A 179 21.96 -1.78 -11.18
N ILE A 180 20.86 -1.24 -10.66
CA ILE A 180 20.68 0.20 -10.42
C ILE A 180 21.69 0.71 -9.41
N LEU A 181 21.95 -0.04 -8.34
CA LEU A 181 22.97 0.28 -7.34
C LEU A 181 24.38 0.25 -7.93
N GLU A 182 24.73 -0.79 -8.70
CA GLU A 182 26.03 -0.89 -9.38
C GLU A 182 26.24 0.34 -10.27
N GLU A 183 25.26 0.67 -11.12
CA GLU A 183 25.33 1.83 -11.99
C GLU A 183 25.42 3.14 -11.19
N ALA A 184 24.68 3.28 -10.10
CA ALA A 184 24.72 4.48 -9.25
C ALA A 184 26.08 4.66 -8.55
N TYR A 185 26.79 3.57 -8.21
CA TYR A 185 28.16 3.64 -7.70
C TYR A 185 29.17 4.04 -8.79
N LEU A 186 28.97 3.56 -10.02
CA LEU A 186 29.89 3.79 -11.13
C LEU A 186 29.61 5.09 -11.87
N SER A 187 28.37 5.55 -11.90
CA SER A 187 27.93 6.71 -12.69
C SER A 187 28.17 8.04 -11.98
N LYS A 188 28.61 9.03 -12.76
CA LYS A 188 28.65 10.43 -12.34
C LYS A 188 27.30 11.13 -12.51
N ALA A 189 26.37 10.53 -13.24
CA ALA A 189 25.04 11.03 -13.50
C ALA A 189 23.99 10.31 -12.63
N MET A 190 22.83 10.92 -12.45
CA MET A 190 21.69 10.29 -11.82
C MET A 190 21.24 9.09 -12.67
N VAL A 191 21.08 7.94 -12.06
CA VAL A 191 20.52 6.76 -12.72
C VAL A 191 19.00 6.84 -12.67
N VAL A 192 18.34 6.76 -13.82
CA VAL A 192 16.87 6.78 -13.91
C VAL A 192 16.41 5.55 -14.66
N GLU A 193 15.78 4.63 -13.93
CA GLU A 193 15.21 3.42 -14.50
C GLU A 193 13.73 3.29 -14.13
N VAL A 194 12.86 3.80 -14.97
CA VAL A 194 11.40 3.82 -14.77
C VAL A 194 10.72 3.20 -15.99
N TRP A 195 10.11 2.06 -15.80
CA TRP A 195 9.43 1.35 -16.88
C TRP A 195 7.98 1.79 -17.02
N SER A 196 7.56 2.10 -18.24
CA SER A 196 6.18 2.46 -18.58
C SER A 196 5.25 1.26 -18.69
N LYS A 197 5.82 0.08 -18.89
CA LYS A 197 5.07 -1.17 -18.99
C LYS A 197 5.37 -2.03 -17.78
N GLU A 198 4.31 -2.67 -17.30
CA GLU A 198 4.44 -3.71 -16.29
C GLU A 198 5.27 -4.87 -16.83
N GLY A 199 6.20 -5.35 -16.03
CA GLY A 199 6.97 -6.57 -16.30
C GLY A 199 6.23 -7.83 -15.88
N ASP A 200 6.97 -8.93 -15.83
CA ASP A 200 6.50 -10.21 -15.32
C ASP A 200 6.07 -10.12 -13.84
N VAL A 201 5.27 -11.05 -13.39
CA VAL A 201 5.04 -11.28 -11.96
C VAL A 201 6.24 -12.06 -11.45
N ILE A 202 7.05 -11.43 -10.61
CA ILE A 202 8.24 -12.05 -10.03
C ILE A 202 7.87 -12.64 -8.67
N GLU A 203 7.97 -13.95 -8.55
CA GLU A 203 7.82 -14.67 -7.30
C GLU A 203 9.18 -14.85 -6.61
N ASN A 204 9.17 -15.28 -5.36
CA ASN A 204 10.37 -15.58 -4.59
C ASN A 204 11.36 -14.41 -4.41
N LEU A 205 10.88 -13.16 -4.57
CA LEU A 205 11.69 -12.00 -4.18
C LEU A 205 12.00 -12.07 -2.68
N PRO A 206 13.25 -11.84 -2.27
CA PRO A 206 13.59 -11.77 -0.85
C PRO A 206 12.80 -10.65 -0.19
N LYS A 207 12.33 -10.89 1.03
CA LYS A 207 11.51 -9.94 1.80
C LYS A 207 11.99 -9.88 3.24
N VAL A 208 12.15 -8.68 3.76
CA VAL A 208 12.35 -8.44 5.20
C VAL A 208 11.07 -7.85 5.76
N ARG A 209 10.35 -8.65 6.53
CA ARG A 209 9.06 -8.24 7.07
C ARG A 209 9.23 -7.38 8.32
N GLU A 210 8.44 -6.32 8.40
CA GLU A 210 8.40 -5.43 9.57
C GLU A 210 7.60 -6.10 10.69
N GLY A 211 8.29 -6.76 11.62
CA GLY A 211 7.69 -7.47 12.76
C GLY A 211 7.29 -8.92 12.46
N LYS A 212 6.76 -9.60 13.50
CA LYS A 212 6.37 -11.04 13.45
C LYS A 212 4.91 -11.29 13.85
N ILE A 213 4.08 -10.24 13.90
CA ILE A 213 2.70 -10.35 14.34
C ILE A 213 1.75 -10.37 13.14
N LYS A 214 1.96 -9.43 12.20
CA LYS A 214 1.15 -9.26 11.00
C LYS A 214 2.03 -9.28 9.75
N ALA A 215 1.48 -9.76 8.64
CA ALA A 215 2.14 -9.74 7.34
C ALA A 215 1.24 -9.20 6.24
N TRP A 216 1.86 -8.51 5.29
CA TRP A 216 1.25 -8.12 4.04
C TRP A 216 1.47 -9.21 2.99
N VAL A 217 0.41 -9.68 2.36
CA VAL A 217 0.48 -10.65 1.26
C VAL A 217 -0.11 -10.01 0.03
N ASN A 218 0.73 -9.61 -0.89
CA ASN A 218 0.26 -9.11 -2.17
C ASN A 218 -0.32 -10.26 -3.00
N ILE A 219 -1.56 -10.13 -3.48
CA ILE A 219 -2.22 -11.14 -4.29
C ILE A 219 -2.33 -10.76 -5.75
N MET A 220 -2.23 -9.46 -6.05
CA MET A 220 -2.30 -8.94 -7.41
C MET A 220 -1.68 -7.55 -7.53
N TYR A 221 -1.29 -7.19 -8.73
CA TYR A 221 -0.73 -5.89 -9.08
C TYR A 221 -1.64 -5.15 -10.06
N GLY A 222 -1.63 -3.83 -10.02
CA GLY A 222 -2.31 -2.96 -10.98
C GLY A 222 -3.83 -2.91 -10.86
N CYS A 223 -4.47 -2.14 -11.73
CA CYS A 223 -5.92 -1.97 -11.75
C CYS A 223 -6.43 -1.57 -13.14
N ASP A 224 -7.44 -2.27 -13.65
CA ASP A 224 -8.05 -2.03 -14.97
C ASP A 224 -9.36 -1.22 -14.90
N LYS A 225 -9.67 -0.57 -13.77
CA LYS A 225 -10.93 0.17 -13.62
C LYS A 225 -10.93 1.54 -14.28
N PHE A 226 -9.77 2.17 -14.45
CA PHE A 226 -9.62 3.48 -15.10
C PHE A 226 -10.57 4.55 -14.56
N CYS A 227 -10.80 4.57 -13.23
CA CYS A 227 -11.49 5.66 -12.58
C CYS A 227 -10.83 6.99 -12.98
N THR A 228 -11.61 7.99 -13.36
CA THR A 228 -11.11 9.18 -14.05
C THR A 228 -10.15 10.04 -13.21
N TYR A 229 -10.17 9.89 -11.89
CA TYR A 229 -9.28 10.57 -10.93
C TYR A 229 -8.05 9.76 -10.56
N CYS A 230 -7.99 8.48 -10.95
CA CYS A 230 -7.03 7.54 -10.37
C CYS A 230 -5.77 7.40 -11.22
N ILE A 231 -4.62 7.56 -10.56
CA ILE A 231 -3.29 7.41 -11.19
C ILE A 231 -2.78 5.96 -11.20
N VAL A 232 -3.42 5.05 -10.44
CA VAL A 232 -2.96 3.67 -10.26
C VAL A 232 -2.72 2.91 -11.57
N PRO A 233 -3.61 2.97 -12.60
CA PRO A 233 -3.35 2.28 -13.87
C PRO A 233 -2.06 2.73 -14.57
N PHE A 234 -1.56 3.91 -14.23
CA PHE A 234 -0.31 4.46 -14.80
C PHE A 234 0.92 4.08 -13.96
N THR A 235 0.75 3.98 -12.64
CA THR A 235 1.87 3.78 -11.72
C THR A 235 2.06 2.33 -11.32
N ARG A 236 1.03 1.50 -11.44
CA ARG A 236 1.04 0.06 -11.10
C ARG A 236 0.69 -0.84 -12.29
N GLY A 237 0.29 -0.26 -13.42
CA GLY A 237 -0.04 -1.00 -14.64
C GLY A 237 -1.36 -1.72 -14.57
N LYS A 238 -1.51 -2.77 -15.43
CA LYS A 238 -2.68 -3.63 -15.50
C LYS A 238 -2.83 -4.57 -14.32
N GLU A 239 -4.07 -5.05 -14.16
CA GLU A 239 -4.36 -6.17 -13.26
C GLU A 239 -3.53 -7.39 -13.68
N ARG A 240 -2.75 -7.92 -12.72
CA ARG A 240 -1.94 -9.13 -12.83
C ARG A 240 -2.04 -9.87 -11.51
N SER A 241 -2.81 -10.94 -11.50
CA SER A 241 -2.97 -11.81 -10.34
C SER A 241 -1.75 -12.69 -10.17
N ARG A 242 -1.32 -12.89 -8.93
CA ARG A 242 -0.38 -13.97 -8.59
C ARG A 242 -1.11 -15.31 -8.66
N ARG A 243 -0.38 -16.40 -8.85
CA ARG A 243 -0.97 -17.74 -8.87
C ARG A 243 -1.49 -18.12 -7.49
N PRO A 244 -2.66 -18.79 -7.40
CA PRO A 244 -3.22 -19.19 -6.12
C PRO A 244 -2.28 -20.05 -5.28
N GLU A 245 -1.57 -20.98 -5.92
CA GLU A 245 -0.61 -21.85 -5.24
C GLU A 245 0.51 -21.07 -4.58
N ASP A 246 1.08 -20.05 -5.24
CA ASP A 246 2.18 -19.25 -4.69
C ASP A 246 1.71 -18.42 -3.48
N ILE A 247 0.48 -17.89 -3.53
CA ILE A 247 -0.13 -17.16 -2.41
C ILE A 247 -0.41 -18.08 -1.23
N ILE A 248 -0.99 -19.24 -1.50
CA ILE A 248 -1.34 -20.23 -0.47
C ILE A 248 -0.09 -20.74 0.23
N ASP A 249 0.98 -21.00 -0.50
CA ASP A 249 2.25 -21.44 0.06
C ASP A 249 2.91 -20.34 0.91
N GLU A 250 2.88 -19.08 0.48
CA GLU A 250 3.34 -17.93 1.28
C GLU A 250 2.53 -17.82 2.58
N VAL A 251 1.21 -17.98 2.54
CA VAL A 251 0.37 -17.94 3.74
C VAL A 251 0.65 -19.11 4.68
N ARG A 252 0.90 -20.32 4.15
CA ARG A 252 1.31 -21.48 4.96
C ARG A 252 2.65 -21.25 5.66
N GLU A 253 3.60 -20.65 4.98
CA GLU A 253 4.89 -20.31 5.56
C GLU A 253 4.73 -19.32 6.70
N LEU A 254 3.97 -18.24 6.50
CA LEU A 254 3.67 -17.27 7.54
C LEU A 254 2.97 -17.88 8.76
N ALA A 255 2.06 -18.83 8.53
CA ALA A 255 1.41 -19.55 9.62
C ALA A 255 2.42 -20.40 10.42
N ARG A 256 3.37 -21.10 9.74
CA ARG A 256 4.45 -21.87 10.39
C ARG A 256 5.41 -20.96 11.17
N GLU A 257 5.68 -19.76 10.68
CA GLU A 257 6.50 -18.75 11.36
C GLU A 257 5.79 -18.10 12.56
N GLY A 258 4.50 -18.40 12.75
CA GLY A 258 3.72 -17.96 13.91
C GLY A 258 3.04 -16.60 13.76
N TYR A 259 2.94 -16.05 12.54
CA TYR A 259 2.16 -14.84 12.29
C TYR A 259 0.70 -15.02 12.71
N LYS A 260 0.09 -13.96 13.24
CA LYS A 260 -1.27 -13.98 13.79
C LYS A 260 -2.30 -13.36 12.86
N GLU A 261 -1.88 -12.48 11.97
CA GLU A 261 -2.77 -11.83 11.02
C GLU A 261 -2.06 -11.65 9.67
N ILE A 262 -2.75 -11.94 8.58
CA ILE A 262 -2.35 -11.51 7.25
C ILE A 262 -3.37 -10.54 6.68
N THR A 263 -2.88 -9.64 5.83
CA THR A 263 -3.74 -8.79 5.02
C THR A 263 -3.42 -9.01 3.55
N LEU A 264 -4.41 -9.49 2.79
CA LEU A 264 -4.32 -9.63 1.35
C LEU A 264 -4.37 -8.25 0.70
N LEU A 265 -3.37 -7.93 -0.10
CA LEU A 265 -3.19 -6.63 -0.75
C LEU A 265 -3.36 -6.71 -2.26
N GLY A 266 -3.87 -5.62 -2.82
CA GLY A 266 -3.98 -5.35 -4.25
C GLY A 266 -4.55 -3.95 -4.45
N GLN A 267 -4.64 -3.50 -5.70
CA GLN A 267 -5.29 -2.23 -6.03
C GLN A 267 -6.79 -2.39 -6.27
N ASN A 268 -7.23 -3.64 -6.47
CA ASN A 268 -8.62 -4.05 -6.59
C ASN A 268 -8.72 -5.55 -6.28
N VAL A 269 -8.62 -5.93 -5.00
CA VAL A 269 -8.47 -7.33 -4.59
C VAL A 269 -9.61 -8.24 -5.06
N ASN A 270 -10.83 -7.72 -5.17
CA ASN A 270 -11.98 -8.52 -5.61
C ASN A 270 -12.11 -8.67 -7.13
N SER A 271 -11.13 -8.19 -7.89
CA SER A 271 -10.91 -8.52 -9.30
C SER A 271 -9.90 -9.66 -9.48
N TYR A 272 -9.34 -10.17 -8.36
CA TYR A 272 -8.36 -11.26 -8.37
C TYR A 272 -8.87 -12.44 -9.19
N GLY A 273 -7.97 -13.01 -9.99
CA GLY A 273 -8.21 -14.19 -10.79
C GLY A 273 -8.81 -13.94 -12.18
N LYS A 274 -9.41 -12.76 -12.45
CA LYS A 274 -10.05 -12.46 -13.74
C LYS A 274 -9.10 -12.48 -14.93
N ASP A 275 -7.82 -12.29 -14.70
CA ASP A 275 -6.75 -12.32 -15.70
C ASP A 275 -6.08 -13.70 -15.83
N LEU A 276 -6.38 -14.64 -14.94
CA LEU A 276 -5.93 -16.03 -15.05
C LEU A 276 -6.69 -16.72 -16.18
N GLN A 277 -5.95 -17.18 -17.21
CA GLN A 277 -6.59 -17.68 -18.43
C GLN A 277 -6.80 -19.18 -18.42
N ASP A 278 -6.03 -19.89 -17.64
CA ASP A 278 -5.96 -21.35 -17.58
C ASP A 278 -6.80 -21.96 -16.45
N ILE A 279 -7.26 -21.14 -15.53
CA ILE A 279 -8.12 -21.55 -14.41
C ILE A 279 -9.24 -20.54 -14.20
N GLU A 280 -10.41 -21.01 -13.81
CA GLU A 280 -11.49 -20.17 -13.29
C GLU A 280 -11.34 -20.11 -11.77
N TYR A 281 -10.97 -18.94 -11.27
CA TYR A 281 -10.63 -18.75 -9.86
C TYR A 281 -10.85 -17.29 -9.44
N ASP A 282 -11.54 -17.05 -8.35
CA ASP A 282 -11.79 -15.68 -7.86
C ASP A 282 -11.27 -15.45 -6.45
N LEU A 283 -11.52 -14.27 -5.89
CA LEU A 283 -11.14 -13.97 -4.50
C LEU A 283 -11.90 -14.86 -3.51
N GLY A 284 -13.13 -15.25 -3.80
CA GLY A 284 -13.90 -16.17 -2.94
C GLY A 284 -13.19 -17.52 -2.80
N ASP A 285 -12.76 -18.10 -3.93
CA ASP A 285 -12.00 -19.36 -3.93
C ASP A 285 -10.68 -19.22 -3.15
N LEU A 286 -9.97 -18.10 -3.33
CA LEU A 286 -8.73 -17.85 -2.60
C LEU A 286 -8.98 -17.73 -1.10
N LEU A 287 -9.99 -16.99 -0.68
CA LEU A 287 -10.37 -16.86 0.73
C LEU A 287 -10.77 -18.21 1.32
N GLN A 288 -11.55 -19.02 0.58
CA GLN A 288 -11.95 -20.36 1.01
C GLN A 288 -10.73 -21.30 1.17
N ALA A 289 -9.74 -21.20 0.27
CA ALA A 289 -8.51 -21.98 0.40
C ALA A 289 -7.68 -21.53 1.61
N ILE A 290 -7.55 -20.23 1.84
CA ILE A 290 -6.79 -19.65 2.96
C ILE A 290 -7.50 -19.88 4.29
N SER A 291 -8.84 -19.94 4.33
CA SER A 291 -9.59 -20.19 5.57
C SER A 291 -9.25 -21.52 6.24
N LYS A 292 -8.70 -22.47 5.48
CA LYS A 292 -8.25 -23.78 5.95
C LYS A 292 -6.84 -23.79 6.56
N ILE A 293 -6.12 -22.66 6.47
CA ILE A 293 -4.76 -22.54 7.01
C ILE A 293 -4.83 -22.02 8.45
N ALA A 294 -4.00 -22.57 9.33
CA ALA A 294 -3.96 -22.23 10.75
C ALA A 294 -3.33 -20.86 11.01
N ILE A 295 -3.90 -19.81 10.43
CA ILE A 295 -3.58 -18.41 10.71
C ILE A 295 -4.81 -17.75 11.36
N PRO A 296 -4.68 -17.09 12.51
CA PRO A 296 -5.84 -16.66 13.28
C PRO A 296 -6.73 -15.61 12.61
N ARG A 297 -6.14 -14.73 11.76
CA ARG A 297 -6.91 -13.67 11.11
C ARG A 297 -6.45 -13.42 9.68
N VAL A 298 -7.42 -13.33 8.78
CA VAL A 298 -7.23 -13.00 7.36
C VAL A 298 -8.06 -11.77 7.04
N ARG A 299 -7.39 -10.70 6.61
CA ARG A 299 -7.98 -9.47 6.12
C ARG A 299 -7.74 -9.32 4.63
N PHE A 300 -8.56 -8.53 3.99
CA PHE A 300 -8.31 -8.01 2.66
C PHE A 300 -8.71 -6.53 2.61
N THR A 301 -8.13 -5.78 1.70
CA THR A 301 -8.41 -4.35 1.57
C THR A 301 -8.40 -3.93 0.10
N THR A 302 -8.96 -2.74 -0.18
CA THR A 302 -9.03 -2.17 -1.53
C THR A 302 -10.00 -2.92 -2.47
N SER A 303 -11.25 -3.09 -2.03
CA SER A 303 -12.32 -3.67 -2.83
C SER A 303 -12.95 -2.63 -3.76
N HIS A 304 -13.53 -3.08 -4.87
CA HIS A 304 -14.33 -2.25 -5.76
C HIS A 304 -15.78 -2.79 -5.81
N PRO A 305 -16.81 -1.96 -5.57
CA PRO A 305 -18.20 -2.42 -5.50
C PRO A 305 -18.66 -3.25 -6.70
N TRP A 306 -18.17 -2.91 -7.88
CA TRP A 306 -18.55 -3.59 -9.12
C TRP A 306 -18.10 -5.06 -9.21
N ASP A 307 -16.99 -5.42 -8.55
CA ASP A 307 -16.44 -6.77 -8.61
C ASP A 307 -16.78 -7.63 -7.40
N PHE A 308 -17.59 -7.11 -6.46
CA PHE A 308 -17.96 -7.85 -5.27
C PHE A 308 -19.07 -8.86 -5.58
N THR A 309 -18.76 -10.17 -5.55
CA THR A 309 -19.65 -11.25 -5.93
C THR A 309 -20.41 -11.82 -4.74
N ASP A 310 -21.52 -12.51 -5.00
CA ASP A 310 -22.25 -13.26 -3.97
C ASP A 310 -21.41 -14.40 -3.40
N HIS A 311 -20.59 -15.06 -4.23
CA HIS A 311 -19.63 -16.07 -3.80
C HIS A 311 -18.68 -15.51 -2.71
N MET A 312 -18.11 -14.32 -2.92
CA MET A 312 -17.27 -13.67 -1.90
C MET A 312 -18.03 -13.41 -0.60
N ILE A 313 -19.29 -12.95 -0.69
CA ILE A 313 -20.13 -12.71 0.48
C ILE A 313 -20.37 -14.00 1.23
N ASP A 314 -20.70 -15.08 0.53
CA ASP A 314 -20.97 -16.38 1.12
C ASP A 314 -19.73 -16.92 1.88
N VAL A 315 -18.55 -16.91 1.24
CA VAL A 315 -17.30 -17.34 1.88
C VAL A 315 -16.98 -16.50 3.12
N ILE A 316 -17.14 -15.17 3.06
CA ILE A 316 -16.90 -14.31 4.22
C ILE A 316 -17.92 -14.59 5.34
N SER A 317 -19.16 -14.92 4.97
CA SER A 317 -20.23 -15.24 5.93
C SER A 317 -20.03 -16.55 6.67
N GLU A 318 -19.28 -17.51 6.09
CA GLU A 318 -18.89 -18.75 6.77
C GLU A 318 -17.99 -18.47 7.98
N GLY A 319 -17.34 -17.31 8.01
CA GLY A 319 -16.54 -16.86 9.15
C GLY A 319 -15.18 -17.56 9.23
N GLY A 320 -14.90 -18.24 10.36
CA GLY A 320 -13.59 -18.83 10.60
C GLY A 320 -12.54 -17.75 10.87
N ASN A 321 -11.42 -17.81 10.15
CA ASN A 321 -10.35 -16.83 10.29
C ASN A 321 -10.52 -15.59 9.38
N ILE A 322 -11.52 -15.58 8.47
CA ILE A 322 -11.83 -14.40 7.64
C ILE A 322 -12.57 -13.37 8.48
N VAL A 323 -11.96 -12.20 8.67
CA VAL A 323 -12.54 -11.18 9.56
C VAL A 323 -13.73 -10.46 8.92
N PRO A 324 -14.81 -10.16 9.69
CA PRO A 324 -16.01 -9.49 9.18
C PRO A 324 -15.80 -7.96 9.08
N HIS A 325 -14.77 -7.54 8.34
CA HIS A 325 -14.44 -6.14 8.09
C HIS A 325 -14.22 -5.94 6.59
N ILE A 326 -15.09 -5.15 5.95
CA ILE A 326 -15.06 -4.90 4.52
C ILE A 326 -14.85 -3.41 4.26
N HIS A 327 -13.77 -3.08 3.56
CA HIS A 327 -13.54 -1.74 3.04
C HIS A 327 -14.07 -1.66 1.61
N LEU A 328 -15.15 -0.88 1.40
CA LEU A 328 -15.90 -0.81 0.14
C LEU A 328 -16.03 0.65 -0.33
N PRO A 329 -15.03 1.21 -1.03
CA PRO A 329 -14.99 2.60 -1.47
C PRO A 329 -16.15 3.00 -2.40
N VAL A 330 -17.06 3.83 -1.94
CA VAL A 330 -18.19 4.34 -2.74
C VAL A 330 -17.82 5.58 -3.55
N GLN A 331 -16.94 6.41 -3.05
CA GLN A 331 -16.40 7.66 -3.60
C GLN A 331 -17.41 8.83 -3.64
N SER A 332 -18.66 8.63 -4.07
CA SER A 332 -19.75 9.61 -4.09
C SER A 332 -21.10 8.91 -3.96
N GLY A 333 -22.10 9.61 -3.44
CA GLY A 333 -23.49 9.14 -3.35
C GLY A 333 -24.38 9.54 -4.52
N ASN A 334 -23.87 10.30 -5.50
CA ASN A 334 -24.65 10.79 -6.62
C ASN A 334 -24.29 10.08 -7.93
N ASN A 335 -25.30 9.61 -8.67
CA ASN A 335 -25.11 8.84 -9.90
C ASN A 335 -24.40 9.62 -11.02
N ALA A 336 -24.63 10.92 -11.17
CA ALA A 336 -23.97 11.72 -12.18
C ALA A 336 -22.47 11.89 -11.86
N VAL A 337 -22.12 12.12 -10.58
CA VAL A 337 -20.74 12.19 -10.11
C VAL A 337 -20.05 10.84 -10.29
N LEU A 338 -20.65 9.73 -9.88
CA LEU A 338 -20.13 8.38 -10.09
C LEU A 338 -19.84 8.10 -11.57
N LYS A 339 -20.76 8.49 -12.46
CA LYS A 339 -20.58 8.34 -13.92
C LYS A 339 -19.38 9.13 -14.43
N ILE A 340 -19.20 10.39 -14.00
CA ILE A 340 -18.06 11.22 -14.38
C ILE A 340 -16.75 10.65 -13.78
N MET A 341 -16.79 10.12 -12.57
CA MET A 341 -15.67 9.41 -11.93
C MET A 341 -15.30 8.10 -12.65
N GLY A 342 -16.11 7.65 -13.63
CA GLY A 342 -15.89 6.38 -14.33
C GLY A 342 -16.26 5.15 -13.49
N ARG A 343 -17.08 5.34 -12.45
CA ARG A 343 -17.60 4.24 -11.64
C ARG A 343 -18.79 3.62 -12.38
N LYS A 344 -18.74 2.30 -12.63
CA LYS A 344 -19.76 1.60 -13.42
C LYS A 344 -20.86 0.98 -12.56
N TYR A 345 -21.20 1.63 -11.46
CA TYR A 345 -22.32 1.29 -10.59
C TYR A 345 -23.08 2.58 -10.23
N THR A 346 -24.31 2.41 -9.77
CA THR A 346 -25.17 3.49 -9.28
C THR A 346 -25.29 3.43 -7.78
N ARG A 347 -25.83 4.51 -7.18
CA ARG A 347 -26.21 4.56 -5.77
C ARG A 347 -27.09 3.37 -5.38
N GLU A 348 -28.09 3.06 -6.17
CA GLU A 348 -29.06 2.00 -5.92
C GLU A 348 -28.41 0.62 -5.93
N SER A 349 -27.56 0.34 -6.92
CA SER A 349 -26.83 -0.93 -6.99
C SER A 349 -25.80 -1.08 -5.87
N TYR A 350 -25.22 0.04 -5.41
CA TYR A 350 -24.34 0.04 -4.23
C TYR A 350 -25.12 -0.28 -2.95
N LEU A 351 -26.28 0.33 -2.76
CA LEU A 351 -27.15 0.07 -1.60
C LEU A 351 -27.65 -1.38 -1.59
N ASP A 352 -27.99 -1.93 -2.77
CA ASP A 352 -28.37 -3.34 -2.91
C ASP A 352 -27.21 -4.27 -2.49
N LEU A 353 -25.98 -3.99 -2.95
CA LEU A 353 -24.80 -4.74 -2.54
C LEU A 353 -24.58 -4.67 -1.02
N VAL A 354 -24.68 -3.47 -0.44
CA VAL A 354 -24.55 -3.28 1.02
C VAL A 354 -25.61 -4.08 1.77
N LYS A 355 -26.84 -4.07 1.27
CA LYS A 355 -27.93 -4.86 1.87
C LYS A 355 -27.60 -6.35 1.85
N ARG A 356 -27.20 -6.90 0.70
CA ARG A 356 -26.82 -8.32 0.57
C ARG A 356 -25.66 -8.70 1.51
N ILE A 357 -24.65 -7.82 1.67
CA ILE A 357 -23.53 -8.02 2.60
C ILE A 357 -24.06 -8.07 4.04
N LYS A 358 -24.87 -7.09 4.45
CA LYS A 358 -25.39 -7.01 5.82
C LYS A 358 -26.36 -8.14 6.18
N ASP A 359 -27.17 -8.59 5.21
CA ASP A 359 -28.11 -9.68 5.41
C ASP A 359 -27.40 -11.03 5.62
N ARG A 360 -26.25 -11.25 4.98
CA ARG A 360 -25.48 -12.51 5.05
C ARG A 360 -24.36 -12.50 6.08
N ILE A 361 -23.77 -11.33 6.38
CA ILE A 361 -22.67 -11.21 7.35
C ILE A 361 -23.15 -10.36 8.53
N PRO A 362 -23.71 -11.01 9.58
CA PRO A 362 -24.18 -10.30 10.76
C PRO A 362 -23.05 -9.50 11.41
N ASN A 363 -23.34 -8.25 11.78
CA ASN A 363 -22.38 -7.36 12.43
C ASN A 363 -21.11 -7.06 11.62
N VAL A 364 -21.17 -7.12 10.28
CA VAL A 364 -20.05 -6.70 9.43
C VAL A 364 -19.68 -5.23 9.70
N ALA A 365 -18.40 -4.95 9.83
CA ALA A 365 -17.89 -3.58 9.87
C ALA A 365 -17.64 -3.09 8.45
N LEU A 366 -18.45 -2.11 8.00
CA LEU A 366 -18.28 -1.50 6.68
C LEU A 366 -17.55 -0.17 6.80
N THR A 367 -16.50 -0.01 6.00
CA THR A 367 -15.77 1.25 5.85
C THR A 367 -15.71 1.65 4.38
N THR A 368 -15.47 2.93 4.10
CA THR A 368 -15.48 3.44 2.74
C THR A 368 -14.49 4.57 2.52
N ASP A 369 -14.26 4.93 1.25
CA ASP A 369 -13.60 6.17 0.84
C ASP A 369 -14.61 7.10 0.18
N ILE A 370 -14.48 8.40 0.42
CA ILE A 370 -15.31 9.46 -0.18
C ILE A 370 -14.41 10.62 -0.62
N ILE A 371 -14.60 11.05 -1.87
CA ILE A 371 -13.95 12.23 -2.45
C ILE A 371 -14.97 13.33 -2.58
N VAL A 372 -14.70 14.48 -1.94
CA VAL A 372 -15.55 15.68 -2.01
C VAL A 372 -14.95 16.75 -2.93
N GLY A 373 -15.82 17.54 -3.56
CA GLY A 373 -15.42 18.63 -4.42
C GLY A 373 -14.83 18.15 -5.74
N TYR A 374 -15.37 17.06 -6.28
CA TYR A 374 -15.03 16.59 -7.61
C TYR A 374 -15.41 17.65 -8.66
N PRO A 375 -14.69 17.79 -9.80
CA PRO A 375 -15.03 18.76 -10.83
C PRO A 375 -16.51 18.69 -11.22
N ASN A 376 -17.20 19.83 -11.19
CA ASN A 376 -18.64 20.00 -11.43
C ASN A 376 -19.60 19.42 -10.39
N GLU A 377 -19.13 18.97 -9.23
CA GLU A 377 -20.00 18.52 -8.15
C GLU A 377 -20.84 19.70 -7.60
N SER A 378 -22.18 19.61 -7.73
CA SER A 378 -23.08 20.61 -7.15
C SER A 378 -23.28 20.36 -5.65
N GLU A 379 -23.96 21.31 -4.97
CA GLU A 379 -24.30 21.15 -3.55
C GLU A 379 -25.32 20.02 -3.35
N GLU A 380 -26.31 19.92 -4.21
CA GLU A 380 -27.33 18.87 -4.16
C GLU A 380 -26.72 17.49 -4.35
N GLN A 381 -25.73 17.36 -5.24
CA GLN A 381 -25.00 16.11 -5.47
C GLN A 381 -24.14 15.72 -4.27
N PHE A 382 -23.57 16.69 -3.58
CA PHE A 382 -22.86 16.43 -2.32
C PHE A 382 -23.83 16.01 -1.20
N GLU A 383 -25.00 16.63 -1.10
CA GLU A 383 -26.05 16.22 -0.12
C GLU A 383 -26.47 14.76 -0.34
N GLU A 384 -26.58 14.30 -1.58
CA GLU A 384 -26.85 12.89 -1.86
C GLU A 384 -25.74 11.96 -1.32
N THR A 385 -24.50 12.42 -1.27
CA THR A 385 -23.39 11.67 -0.63
C THR A 385 -23.59 11.60 0.89
N LEU A 386 -24.04 12.68 1.51
CA LEU A 386 -24.35 12.68 2.95
C LEU A 386 -25.53 11.77 3.29
N THR A 387 -26.59 11.77 2.47
CA THR A 387 -27.75 10.89 2.68
C THR A 387 -27.42 9.42 2.43
N LEU A 388 -26.57 9.11 1.46
CA LEU A 388 -26.07 7.74 1.28
C LEU A 388 -25.32 7.26 2.53
N TYR A 389 -24.52 8.14 3.15
CA TYR A 389 -23.81 7.79 4.38
C TYR A 389 -24.78 7.40 5.50
N ASP A 390 -25.90 8.10 5.61
CA ASP A 390 -26.97 7.79 6.59
C ASP A 390 -27.64 6.43 6.29
N GLU A 391 -27.97 6.17 5.04
CA GLU A 391 -28.63 4.93 4.61
C GLU A 391 -27.74 3.71 4.82
N VAL A 392 -26.44 3.82 4.53
CA VAL A 392 -25.50 2.73 4.74
C VAL A 392 -25.10 2.59 6.21
N GLY A 393 -24.91 3.69 6.94
CA GLY A 393 -24.43 3.68 8.30
C GLY A 393 -23.02 3.08 8.41
N PHE A 394 -22.08 3.60 7.63
CA PHE A 394 -20.68 3.18 7.70
C PHE A 394 -20.11 3.38 9.11
N GLU A 395 -19.30 2.45 9.56
CA GLU A 395 -18.61 2.59 10.84
C GLU A 395 -17.46 3.61 10.79
N HIS A 396 -16.89 3.81 9.60
CA HIS A 396 -15.87 4.83 9.34
C HIS A 396 -15.77 5.13 7.85
N ALA A 397 -15.30 6.33 7.50
CA ALA A 397 -14.90 6.69 6.15
C ALA A 397 -13.57 7.44 6.14
N TYR A 398 -12.74 7.14 5.16
CA TYR A 398 -11.61 7.97 4.80
C TYR A 398 -12.08 9.01 3.78
N THR A 399 -11.90 10.28 4.12
CA THR A 399 -12.47 11.40 3.39
C THR A 399 -11.36 12.24 2.77
N TYR A 400 -11.55 12.60 1.52
CA TYR A 400 -10.54 13.31 0.73
C TYR A 400 -11.15 14.49 0.00
N LEU A 401 -10.41 15.59 -0.10
CA LEU A 401 -10.68 16.60 -1.13
C LEU A 401 -10.21 16.04 -2.47
N TYR A 402 -10.96 16.30 -3.53
CA TYR A 402 -10.44 16.06 -4.87
C TYR A 402 -9.13 16.82 -5.07
N SER A 403 -8.10 16.09 -5.45
CA SER A 403 -6.79 16.62 -5.83
C SER A 403 -6.46 16.16 -7.24
N GLN A 404 -6.12 17.11 -8.09
CA GLN A 404 -5.77 16.85 -9.48
C GLN A 404 -4.49 16.00 -9.54
N ARG A 405 -4.48 15.01 -10.44
CA ARG A 405 -3.33 14.16 -10.72
C ARG A 405 -2.99 14.21 -12.20
N ASP A 406 -1.79 14.65 -12.51
CA ASP A 406 -1.33 14.79 -13.88
C ASP A 406 -1.48 13.47 -14.65
N GLY A 407 -1.86 13.57 -15.92
CA GLY A 407 -2.10 12.41 -16.78
C GLY A 407 -3.48 11.78 -16.66
N THR A 408 -4.23 12.03 -15.57
CA THR A 408 -5.59 11.46 -15.39
C THR A 408 -6.63 12.20 -16.23
N PRO A 409 -7.75 11.53 -16.62
CA PRO A 409 -8.84 12.20 -17.32
C PRO A 409 -9.45 13.35 -16.54
N ALA A 410 -9.58 13.23 -15.20
CA ALA A 410 -10.13 14.27 -14.35
C ALA A 410 -9.24 15.53 -14.30
N ALA A 411 -7.93 15.39 -14.47
CA ALA A 411 -7.01 16.53 -14.55
C ALA A 411 -7.28 17.45 -15.74
N LYS A 412 -7.96 16.96 -16.78
CA LYS A 412 -8.35 17.73 -17.97
C LYS A 412 -9.69 18.44 -17.79
N MET A 413 -10.41 18.14 -16.71
CA MET A 413 -11.67 18.80 -16.41
C MET A 413 -11.40 20.15 -15.74
N LYS A 414 -12.28 21.13 -16.00
CA LYS A 414 -12.23 22.40 -15.28
C LYS A 414 -12.65 22.15 -13.83
N ASP A 415 -11.74 22.36 -12.91
CA ASP A 415 -12.04 22.35 -11.47
C ASP A 415 -12.73 23.67 -11.09
N ASN A 416 -14.05 23.64 -11.09
CA ASN A 416 -14.91 24.78 -10.86
C ASN A 416 -15.50 24.82 -9.45
N VAL A 417 -15.14 23.88 -8.57
CA VAL A 417 -15.55 23.89 -7.17
C VAL A 417 -14.52 24.64 -6.34
N PRO A 418 -14.83 25.82 -5.78
CA PRO A 418 -13.89 26.60 -5.01
C PRO A 418 -13.33 25.85 -3.80
N LEU A 419 -12.07 26.06 -3.45
CA LEU A 419 -11.40 25.36 -2.36
C LEU A 419 -12.08 25.54 -1.00
N ASN A 420 -12.65 26.73 -0.73
CA ASN A 420 -13.41 26.99 0.49
C ASN A 420 -14.68 26.13 0.55
N VAL A 421 -15.38 25.93 -0.58
CA VAL A 421 -16.55 25.04 -0.68
C VAL A 421 -16.14 23.59 -0.45
N LYS A 422 -15.05 23.13 -1.09
CA LYS A 422 -14.52 21.78 -0.85
C LYS A 422 -14.22 21.53 0.62
N LYS A 423 -13.56 22.50 1.27
CA LYS A 423 -13.21 22.42 2.70
C LYS A 423 -14.44 22.38 3.60
N GLU A 424 -15.44 23.18 3.29
CA GLU A 424 -16.71 23.23 4.02
C GLU A 424 -17.45 21.87 3.90
N ARG A 425 -17.59 21.34 2.68
CA ARG A 425 -18.17 20.02 2.44
C ARG A 425 -17.42 18.92 3.20
N LEU A 426 -16.09 18.95 3.16
CA LEU A 426 -15.26 17.98 3.90
C LEU A 426 -15.52 18.06 5.41
N GLN A 427 -15.68 19.25 5.98
CA GLN A 427 -15.97 19.42 7.41
C GLN A 427 -17.34 18.84 7.77
N ARG A 428 -18.37 19.06 6.94
CA ARG A 428 -19.71 18.48 7.13
C ARG A 428 -19.68 16.97 7.08
N LEU A 429 -18.98 16.40 6.08
CA LEU A 429 -18.80 14.97 5.96
C LEU A 429 -18.03 14.40 7.16
N ASN A 430 -16.94 15.03 7.60
CA ASN A 430 -16.15 14.58 8.74
C ASN A 430 -16.94 14.61 10.06
N LYS A 431 -17.81 15.61 10.24
CA LYS A 431 -18.73 15.65 11.38
C LYS A 431 -19.68 14.45 11.38
N LYS A 432 -20.22 14.09 10.20
CA LYS A 432 -21.08 12.90 10.04
C LYS A 432 -20.28 11.61 10.30
N VAL A 433 -19.11 11.46 9.73
CA VAL A 433 -18.20 10.31 9.97
C VAL A 433 -17.90 10.17 11.47
N GLY A 434 -17.57 11.26 12.15
CA GLY A 434 -17.32 11.24 13.58
C GLY A 434 -18.53 10.80 14.41
N HIS A 435 -19.73 11.24 14.04
CA HIS A 435 -20.97 10.82 14.69
C HIS A 435 -21.21 9.31 14.55
N TYR A 436 -21.13 8.77 13.33
CA TYR A 436 -21.31 7.34 13.09
C TYR A 436 -20.20 6.48 13.70
N SER A 437 -18.96 6.97 13.67
CA SER A 437 -17.84 6.29 14.37
C SER A 437 -18.11 6.18 15.87
N GLN A 438 -18.61 7.25 16.51
CA GLN A 438 -18.99 7.20 17.93
C GLN A 438 -20.11 6.18 18.18
N ILE A 439 -21.17 6.15 17.35
CA ILE A 439 -22.25 5.17 17.45
C ILE A 439 -21.69 3.74 17.31
N ALA A 440 -20.82 3.50 16.34
CA ALA A 440 -20.22 2.20 16.12
C ALA A 440 -19.36 1.76 17.31
N MET A 441 -18.57 2.69 17.88
CA MET A 441 -17.73 2.41 19.03
C MET A 441 -18.52 2.18 20.32
N SER A 442 -19.57 2.98 20.57
CA SER A 442 -20.41 2.84 21.79
C SER A 442 -21.08 1.46 21.91
N LYS A 443 -21.28 0.77 20.79
CA LYS A 443 -21.83 -0.60 20.82
C LYS A 443 -20.95 -1.60 21.55
N TYR A 444 -19.66 -1.29 21.69
CA TYR A 444 -18.69 -2.20 22.34
C TYR A 444 -18.65 -2.05 23.86
N GLU A 445 -19.22 -0.99 24.45
CA GLU A 445 -19.19 -0.78 25.90
C GLU A 445 -19.87 -1.95 26.63
N GLY A 446 -19.19 -2.48 27.63
CA GLY A 446 -19.63 -3.65 28.40
C GLY A 446 -19.43 -5.01 27.69
N GLN A 447 -19.03 -5.01 26.40
CA GLN A 447 -18.74 -6.26 25.68
C GLN A 447 -17.31 -6.75 25.93
N THR A 448 -17.13 -8.06 25.85
CA THR A 448 -15.81 -8.69 25.76
C THR A 448 -15.47 -8.93 24.30
N VAL A 449 -14.28 -8.48 23.89
CA VAL A 449 -13.80 -8.60 22.50
C VAL A 449 -12.44 -9.26 22.46
N THR A 450 -12.17 -9.97 21.38
CA THR A 450 -10.84 -10.53 21.10
C THR A 450 -9.98 -9.50 20.40
N VAL A 451 -8.81 -9.21 20.96
CA VAL A 451 -7.84 -8.21 20.48
C VAL A 451 -6.54 -8.91 20.13
N LEU A 452 -6.00 -8.65 18.95
CA LEU A 452 -4.60 -8.95 18.63
C LEU A 452 -3.74 -7.85 19.22
N CYS A 453 -2.95 -8.17 20.24
CA CYS A 453 -2.07 -7.22 20.92
C CYS A 453 -0.83 -6.96 20.05
N GLU A 454 -0.62 -5.71 19.62
CA GLU A 454 0.45 -5.36 18.66
C GLU A 454 1.66 -4.68 19.31
N GLY A 455 1.50 -4.14 20.51
CA GLY A 455 2.58 -3.45 21.21
C GLY A 455 2.09 -2.52 22.30
N SER A 456 2.99 -1.66 22.77
CA SER A 456 2.63 -0.58 23.70
C SER A 456 1.84 0.53 22.99
N SER A 457 0.96 1.19 23.71
CA SER A 457 0.25 2.37 23.23
C SER A 457 1.24 3.50 22.93
N LYS A 458 0.98 4.25 21.87
CA LYS A 458 1.81 5.42 21.49
C LYS A 458 1.85 6.53 22.56
N LYS A 459 0.93 6.52 23.53
CA LYS A 459 0.80 7.56 24.55
C LYS A 459 1.31 7.13 25.92
N ASP A 460 1.38 5.85 26.19
CA ASP A 460 1.74 5.29 27.50
C ASP A 460 2.31 3.88 27.29
N ASP A 461 3.59 3.70 27.59
CA ASP A 461 4.30 2.42 27.44
C ASP A 461 3.83 1.33 28.44
N GLN A 462 3.07 1.70 29.47
CA GLN A 462 2.47 0.76 30.42
C GLN A 462 1.11 0.22 29.96
N VAL A 463 0.56 0.83 28.90
CA VAL A 463 -0.70 0.42 28.29
C VAL A 463 -0.40 -0.28 26.98
N LEU A 464 -0.93 -1.47 26.80
CA LEU A 464 -0.86 -2.20 25.53
C LEU A 464 -1.96 -1.74 24.60
N ALA A 465 -1.70 -1.87 23.31
CA ALA A 465 -2.63 -1.55 22.23
C ALA A 465 -2.71 -2.68 21.22
N GLY A 466 -3.89 -2.88 20.68
CA GLY A 466 -4.12 -3.86 19.63
C GLY A 466 -5.44 -3.61 18.91
N TYR A 467 -5.79 -4.50 18.00
CA TYR A 467 -6.99 -4.35 17.19
C TYR A 467 -7.91 -5.55 17.28
N THR A 468 -9.22 -5.27 17.24
CA THR A 468 -10.23 -6.32 17.10
C THR A 468 -10.23 -6.88 15.66
N ASP A 469 -11.00 -7.95 15.44
CA ASP A 469 -11.32 -8.49 14.10
C ASP A 469 -11.93 -7.41 13.17
N LYS A 470 -12.76 -6.52 13.72
CA LYS A 470 -13.39 -5.39 13.00
C LYS A 470 -12.52 -4.13 12.95
N ASN A 471 -11.20 -4.27 13.17
CA ASN A 471 -10.21 -3.20 13.08
C ASN A 471 -10.46 -2.02 14.05
N LYS A 472 -10.97 -2.28 15.26
CA LYS A 472 -11.12 -1.28 16.32
C LYS A 472 -9.89 -1.28 17.22
N LEU A 473 -9.29 -0.11 17.38
CA LEU A 473 -8.16 0.08 18.30
C LEU A 473 -8.64 -0.06 19.75
N VAL A 474 -8.00 -0.94 20.51
CA VAL A 474 -8.26 -1.17 21.93
C VAL A 474 -6.99 -0.92 22.74
N ASN A 475 -7.10 -0.09 23.78
CA ASN A 475 -6.04 0.15 24.75
C ASN A 475 -6.41 -0.53 26.07
N PHE A 476 -5.47 -1.26 26.67
CA PHE A 476 -5.70 -2.03 27.89
C PHE A 476 -4.40 -2.25 28.66
N LYS A 477 -4.50 -2.43 29.98
CA LYS A 477 -3.34 -2.80 30.81
C LYS A 477 -3.23 -4.31 30.87
N ALA A 478 -2.07 -4.84 30.50
CA ALA A 478 -1.74 -6.27 30.58
C ALA A 478 -0.22 -6.46 30.67
N PRO A 479 0.27 -7.64 31.06
CA PRO A 479 1.70 -7.97 30.98
C PRO A 479 2.24 -7.86 29.56
N LYS A 480 3.49 -7.43 29.40
CA LYS A 480 4.14 -7.24 28.08
C LYS A 480 4.26 -8.52 27.26
N GLU A 481 4.20 -9.69 27.91
CA GLU A 481 4.20 -11.01 27.29
C GLU A 481 2.94 -11.28 26.43
N MET A 482 1.93 -10.42 26.54
CA MET A 482 0.73 -10.46 25.70
C MET A 482 0.95 -9.86 24.31
N ILE A 483 2.05 -9.17 24.08
CA ILE A 483 2.40 -8.65 22.75
C ILE A 483 2.58 -9.82 21.77
N GLY A 484 1.90 -9.75 20.64
CA GLY A 484 1.85 -10.81 19.63
C GLY A 484 0.81 -11.89 19.88
N LYS A 485 0.00 -11.76 20.92
CA LYS A 485 -1.03 -12.74 21.29
C LYS A 485 -2.44 -12.21 21.06
N LEU A 486 -3.39 -13.11 20.92
CA LEU A 486 -4.81 -12.82 21.00
C LEU A 486 -5.23 -12.80 22.46
N VAL A 487 -5.97 -11.79 22.85
CA VAL A 487 -6.42 -11.59 24.24
C VAL A 487 -7.89 -11.19 24.28
N GLU A 488 -8.60 -11.62 25.31
CA GLU A 488 -9.92 -11.10 25.64
C GLU A 488 -9.79 -9.84 26.48
N VAL A 489 -10.49 -8.79 26.05
CA VAL A 489 -10.56 -7.51 26.74
C VAL A 489 -12.03 -7.13 26.91
N ARG A 490 -12.45 -6.85 28.13
CA ARG A 490 -13.75 -6.25 28.41
C ARG A 490 -13.65 -4.75 28.18
N ILE A 491 -14.53 -4.20 27.36
CA ILE A 491 -14.54 -2.77 27.05
C ILE A 491 -15.25 -2.01 28.13
N ASP A 492 -14.55 -1.07 28.75
CA ASP A 492 -15.02 -0.23 29.84
C ASP A 492 -15.47 1.16 29.36
N GLU A 493 -14.83 1.69 28.31
CA GLU A 493 -15.09 3.01 27.74
C GLU A 493 -14.90 3.01 26.23
N ALA A 494 -15.86 3.56 25.48
CA ALA A 494 -15.74 3.81 24.05
C ALA A 494 -15.50 5.30 23.75
N LYS A 495 -14.36 5.60 23.11
CA LYS A 495 -14.07 6.90 22.53
C LYS A 495 -14.40 6.89 21.03
N GLN A 496 -14.42 8.06 20.41
CA GLN A 496 -14.77 8.22 19.00
C GLN A 496 -13.96 7.32 18.04
N TYR A 497 -12.67 7.06 18.35
CA TYR A 497 -11.75 6.30 17.48
C TYR A 497 -10.93 5.25 18.22
N SER A 498 -11.22 4.98 19.47
CA SER A 498 -10.55 3.94 20.25
C SER A 498 -11.42 3.44 21.38
N LEU A 499 -11.15 2.24 21.85
CA LEU A 499 -11.76 1.60 23.00
C LEU A 499 -10.74 1.51 24.11
N ASN A 500 -11.17 1.66 25.35
CA ASN A 500 -10.39 1.36 26.54
C ASN A 500 -11.04 0.19 27.26
N GLY A 501 -10.23 -0.72 27.78
CA GLY A 501 -10.79 -1.89 28.45
C GLY A 501 -9.84 -2.54 29.44
N SER A 502 -10.36 -3.54 30.11
CA SER A 502 -9.68 -4.37 31.09
C SER A 502 -9.35 -5.74 30.51
N PHE A 503 -8.07 -6.13 30.60
CA PHE A 503 -7.59 -7.44 30.18
C PHE A 503 -8.25 -8.54 31.01
N ILE A 504 -8.69 -9.61 30.36
CA ILE A 504 -9.28 -10.79 31.02
C ILE A 504 -8.30 -11.95 30.99
N LYS A 505 -7.94 -12.43 29.81
CA LYS A 505 -7.08 -13.60 29.62
C LYS A 505 -6.47 -13.64 28.20
N GLU A 506 -5.45 -14.46 28.05
CA GLU A 506 -4.97 -14.89 26.73
C GLU A 506 -5.97 -15.85 26.09
N VAL A 507 -6.10 -15.77 24.77
CA VAL A 507 -6.92 -16.68 23.96
C VAL A 507 -5.99 -17.48 23.06
N GLU A 508 -5.98 -18.79 23.24
CA GLU A 508 -5.37 -19.67 22.26
C GLU A 508 -6.30 -19.73 21.04
N PRO A 509 -5.81 -19.47 19.81
CA PRO A 509 -6.64 -19.64 18.63
C PRO A 509 -7.08 -21.09 18.55
N GLU A 510 -8.38 -21.34 18.38
CA GLU A 510 -8.87 -22.66 18.02
C GLU A 510 -8.23 -23.03 16.67
N MET A 511 -7.19 -23.85 16.73
CA MET A 511 -6.55 -24.37 15.53
C MET A 511 -7.49 -25.37 14.88
N VAL A 512 -8.04 -25.01 13.73
CA VAL A 512 -8.64 -26.01 12.83
C VAL A 512 -7.48 -26.84 12.28
N ILE A 513 -7.16 -27.92 13.01
CA ILE A 513 -6.22 -28.93 12.53
C ILE A 513 -6.99 -29.75 11.49
N GLN A 514 -6.74 -29.54 10.25
CA GLN A 514 -6.99 -30.49 9.15
C GLN A 514 -5.72 -30.75 8.38
#